data_ab7038254ec8d8cc92f1cdfc294b9501
#
_entry.id   ab7038254ec8d8cc92f1cdfc294b9501
#
_cell.length_a   1.000
_cell.length_b   1.000
_cell.length_c   1.000
_cell.angle_alpha   90.00
_cell.angle_beta   90.00
_cell.angle_gamma   90.00
#
_symmetry.space_group_name_H-M   'P 1'
#
loop_
_entity.id
_entity.type
_entity.pdbx_description
1 polymer ?
#
loop_
_entity_poly.entity_id
_entity_poly.type
_entity_poly.pdbx_seq_one_letter_code
_entity_poly.pdbx_strand_id
1 'polypeptide(L)'
;MKNKSILIVAFAILTSFVGLTLKAQTSESPSPFKVTADVVSSYIFRGSMATAGPTPNFQPTLSYSKGKYEIGIWGSTDFAGTYKEFDPYISVTPGQLKFGITDYNWNFGRANYFNYTNSETGHRIEGTAGFTGSKSFPVSITWNTMVYGYDKRADDSTRQAYSTYIELGYSKGATSLFFGFTPWSGLYNNYGVTAFDPRAGKKTISVVNVGGSFTKSLKITEAFSLPLKTTLIINPSASYSRNDYVHLVFGITF
;
A
#
# COMPACT_ATOMS: atom_id res chain seq x y z
N MET A 1 21.34 -25.32 15.37
CA MET A 1 21.76 -25.54 13.96
C MET A 1 20.64 -25.40 12.90
N LYS A 2 19.40 -24.99 13.26
CA LYS A 2 18.27 -24.90 12.30
C LYS A 2 18.17 -23.57 11.51
N ASN A 3 18.88 -22.51 11.95
CA ASN A 3 18.70 -21.18 11.33
C ASN A 3 19.59 -20.88 10.11
N LYS A 4 20.63 -21.69 9.86
CA LYS A 4 21.53 -21.49 8.71
C LYS A 4 20.92 -21.97 7.38
N SER A 5 20.08 -23.00 7.43
CA SER A 5 19.45 -23.56 6.23
C SER A 5 18.38 -22.66 5.62
N ILE A 6 17.65 -21.89 6.44
CA ILE A 6 16.62 -20.96 5.98
C ILE A 6 17.24 -19.75 5.25
N LEU A 7 18.39 -19.28 5.73
CA LEU A 7 19.10 -18.15 5.10
C LEU A 7 19.66 -18.52 3.71
N ILE A 8 20.12 -19.75 3.55
CA ILE A 8 20.66 -20.26 2.27
C ILE A 8 19.54 -20.44 1.25
N VAL A 9 18.37 -20.92 1.67
CA VAL A 9 17.20 -21.07 0.78
C VAL A 9 16.65 -19.70 0.35
N ALA A 10 16.58 -18.72 1.25
CA ALA A 10 16.17 -17.37 0.92
C ALA A 10 17.14 -16.68 -0.07
N PHE A 11 18.44 -16.89 0.11
CA PHE A 11 19.46 -16.36 -0.79
C PHE A 11 19.46 -17.08 -2.16
N ALA A 12 19.20 -18.38 -2.21
CA ALA A 12 19.09 -19.14 -3.45
C ALA A 12 17.84 -18.79 -4.26
N ILE A 13 16.72 -18.47 -3.59
CA ILE A 13 15.50 -17.97 -4.26
C ILE A 13 15.74 -16.57 -4.80
N LEU A 14 16.41 -15.68 -4.07
CA LEU A 14 16.75 -14.34 -4.52
C LEU A 14 17.67 -14.35 -5.77
N THR A 15 18.66 -15.27 -5.81
CA THR A 15 19.58 -15.41 -6.96
C THR A 15 18.93 -16.03 -8.18
N SER A 16 17.92 -16.89 -8.02
CA SER A 16 17.18 -17.45 -9.16
C SER A 16 16.25 -16.44 -9.82
N PHE A 17 15.70 -15.47 -9.08
CA PHE A 17 14.91 -14.38 -9.64
C PHE A 17 15.77 -13.34 -10.37
N VAL A 18 16.99 -13.05 -9.90
CA VAL A 18 17.92 -12.15 -10.60
C VAL A 18 18.35 -12.72 -11.96
N GLY A 19 18.44 -14.04 -12.09
CA GLY A 19 18.77 -14.70 -13.35
C GLY A 19 17.68 -14.61 -14.44
N LEU A 20 16.41 -14.40 -14.05
CA LEU A 20 15.30 -14.27 -15.01
C LEU A 20 15.19 -12.85 -15.59
N THR A 21 15.65 -11.83 -14.89
CA THR A 21 15.61 -10.44 -15.38
C THR A 21 16.74 -10.11 -16.36
N LEU A 22 17.84 -10.85 -16.35
CA LEU A 22 19.00 -10.62 -17.21
C LEU A 22 18.81 -11.09 -18.68
N LYS A 23 17.78 -11.87 -18.99
CA LYS A 23 17.46 -12.30 -20.37
C LYS A 23 16.39 -11.46 -21.08
N ALA A 24 15.83 -10.45 -20.44
CA ALA A 24 14.73 -9.64 -20.99
C ALA A 24 15.16 -8.38 -21.76
N GLN A 25 16.44 -8.21 -22.09
CA GLN A 25 16.93 -7.08 -22.90
C GLN A 25 17.28 -7.46 -24.33
N THR A 26 16.49 -8.28 -24.97
CA THR A 26 16.39 -8.29 -26.43
C THR A 26 15.25 -7.36 -26.83
N SER A 27 15.35 -6.68 -27.96
CA SER A 27 14.45 -5.65 -28.51
C SER A 27 13.03 -6.14 -28.83
N GLU A 28 12.43 -6.92 -27.95
CA GLU A 28 11.02 -7.32 -27.99
C GLU A 28 10.15 -6.27 -27.27
N SER A 29 8.92 -6.13 -27.73
CA SER A 29 7.92 -5.31 -27.07
C SER A 29 7.92 -5.60 -25.56
N PRO A 30 7.87 -4.58 -24.69
CA PRO A 30 7.92 -4.80 -23.24
C PRO A 30 6.87 -5.82 -22.83
N SER A 31 7.27 -6.81 -22.01
CA SER A 31 6.37 -7.84 -21.50
C SER A 31 5.14 -7.20 -20.86
N PRO A 32 3.93 -7.68 -21.17
CA PRO A 32 2.73 -7.20 -20.50
C PRO A 32 2.70 -7.60 -19.01
N PHE A 33 3.51 -8.58 -18.61
CA PHE A 33 3.69 -8.99 -17.22
C PHE A 33 4.80 -8.20 -16.56
N LYS A 34 4.53 -7.73 -15.33
CA LYS A 34 5.51 -7.07 -14.49
C LYS A 34 5.53 -7.74 -13.11
N VAL A 35 6.73 -8.04 -12.63
CA VAL A 35 7.00 -8.51 -11.27
C VAL A 35 7.91 -7.49 -10.62
N THR A 36 7.53 -7.02 -9.44
CA THR A 36 8.36 -6.14 -8.61
C THR A 36 8.26 -6.58 -7.16
N ALA A 37 9.23 -6.19 -6.37
CA ALA A 37 9.18 -6.39 -4.92
C ALA A 37 9.81 -5.18 -4.22
N ASP A 38 9.11 -4.64 -3.23
CA ASP A 38 9.66 -3.64 -2.33
C ASP A 38 10.07 -4.31 -1.01
N VAL A 39 11.21 -3.91 -0.48
CA VAL A 39 11.60 -4.14 0.90
C VAL A 39 11.63 -2.80 1.59
N VAL A 40 10.78 -2.62 2.58
CA VAL A 40 10.63 -1.37 3.33
C VAL A 40 10.96 -1.58 4.80
N SER A 41 11.51 -0.55 5.46
CA SER A 41 11.85 -0.60 6.89
C SER A 41 10.63 -0.69 7.79
N SER A 42 9.47 -0.20 7.32
CA SER A 42 8.17 -0.29 7.98
C SER A 42 7.06 -0.14 6.96
N TYR A 43 5.95 -0.83 7.16
CA TYR A 43 4.77 -0.68 6.32
C TYR A 43 3.82 0.36 6.92
N ILE A 44 3.71 1.49 6.26
CA ILE A 44 2.79 2.57 6.61
C ILE A 44 1.70 2.67 5.54
N PHE A 45 0.46 2.41 5.94
CA PHE A 45 -0.71 2.53 5.09
C PHE A 45 -1.49 3.80 5.43
N ARG A 46 -1.48 4.77 4.50
CA ARG A 46 -2.22 6.05 4.63
C ARG A 46 -1.98 6.76 5.97
N GLY A 47 -0.71 6.85 6.37
CA GLY A 47 -0.27 7.52 7.58
C GLY A 47 -0.33 6.69 8.86
N SER A 48 -0.78 5.44 8.79
CA SER A 48 -0.85 4.54 9.94
C SER A 48 0.03 3.31 9.73
N MET A 49 0.71 2.86 10.79
CA MET A 49 1.49 1.63 10.76
C MET A 49 0.58 0.43 10.63
N ALA A 50 0.79 -0.40 9.58
CA ALA A 50 -0.03 -1.58 9.32
C ALA A 50 0.34 -2.76 10.24
N THR A 51 1.60 -2.83 10.69
CA THR A 51 2.12 -3.87 11.58
C THR A 51 2.03 -3.46 13.05
N ALA A 52 2.19 -4.41 13.97
CA ALA A 52 2.13 -4.14 15.41
C ALA A 52 3.26 -3.24 15.93
N GLY A 53 4.34 -3.09 15.15
CA GLY A 53 5.50 -2.25 15.45
C GLY A 53 6.34 -2.04 14.19
N PRO A 54 7.41 -1.23 14.26
CA PRO A 54 8.29 -0.96 13.12
C PRO A 54 9.09 -2.23 12.82
N THR A 55 8.67 -2.97 11.79
CA THR A 55 9.33 -4.17 11.30
C THR A 55 9.56 -4.06 9.80
N PRO A 56 10.71 -4.53 9.28
CA PRO A 56 10.91 -4.62 7.84
C PRO A 56 9.82 -5.47 7.18
N ASN A 57 9.44 -5.08 5.99
CA ASN A 57 8.31 -5.67 5.26
C ASN A 57 8.72 -5.97 3.82
N PHE A 58 8.31 -7.12 3.30
CA PHE A 58 8.47 -7.54 1.92
C PHE A 58 7.13 -7.42 1.19
N GLN A 59 7.11 -6.69 0.08
CA GLN A 59 5.89 -6.29 -0.62
C GLN A 59 5.99 -6.61 -2.12
N PRO A 60 5.70 -7.86 -2.52
CA PRO A 60 5.71 -8.27 -3.92
C PRO A 60 4.46 -7.79 -4.68
N THR A 61 4.65 -7.50 -5.95
CA THR A 61 3.58 -7.22 -6.91
C THR A 61 3.76 -8.07 -8.16
N LEU A 62 2.68 -8.70 -8.61
CA LEU A 62 2.56 -9.29 -9.94
C LEU A 62 1.42 -8.60 -10.67
N SER A 63 1.67 -8.05 -11.85
CA SER A 63 0.64 -7.42 -12.67
C SER A 63 0.74 -7.81 -14.14
N TYR A 64 -0.41 -7.70 -14.82
CA TYR A 64 -0.56 -7.81 -16.26
C TYR A 64 -1.25 -6.55 -16.78
N SER A 65 -0.62 -5.88 -17.75
CA SER A 65 -1.15 -4.64 -18.34
C SER A 65 -1.36 -4.82 -19.83
N LYS A 66 -2.54 -4.36 -20.33
CA LYS A 66 -2.84 -4.29 -21.75
C LYS A 66 -3.56 -2.98 -22.07
N GLY A 67 -2.86 -2.09 -22.78
CA GLY A 67 -3.34 -0.75 -23.09
C GLY A 67 -3.62 0.04 -21.80
N LYS A 68 -4.88 0.42 -21.60
CA LYS A 68 -5.32 1.17 -20.41
C LYS A 68 -5.74 0.29 -19.22
N TYR A 69 -5.75 -1.04 -19.37
CA TYR A 69 -6.21 -1.98 -18.35
C TYR A 69 -5.04 -2.62 -17.62
N GLU A 70 -5.16 -2.80 -16.32
CA GLU A 70 -4.24 -3.54 -15.49
C GLU A 70 -5.02 -4.43 -14.52
N ILE A 71 -4.56 -5.67 -14.36
CA ILE A 71 -4.97 -6.58 -13.30
C ILE A 71 -3.72 -7.04 -12.56
N GLY A 72 -3.78 -7.15 -11.26
CA GLY A 72 -2.63 -7.58 -10.49
C GLY A 72 -2.98 -8.08 -9.11
N ILE A 73 -1.93 -8.49 -8.43
CA ILE A 73 -1.95 -8.92 -7.03
C ILE A 73 -0.79 -8.21 -6.36
N TRP A 74 -1.08 -7.52 -5.27
CA TRP A 74 -0.09 -7.01 -4.35
C TRP A 74 -0.16 -7.82 -3.05
N GLY A 75 0.94 -7.97 -2.38
CA GLY A 75 0.97 -8.63 -1.09
C GLY A 75 1.98 -7.99 -0.14
N SER A 76 1.89 -8.33 1.13
CA SER A 76 2.80 -7.84 2.16
C SER A 76 2.99 -8.87 3.25
N THR A 77 4.23 -9.01 3.72
CA THR A 77 4.54 -9.78 4.92
C THR A 77 5.69 -9.12 5.68
N ASP A 78 5.54 -9.01 7.00
CA ASP A 78 6.64 -8.57 7.85
C ASP A 78 7.69 -9.69 8.04
N PHE A 79 8.93 -9.31 8.33
CA PHE A 79 10.00 -10.30 8.52
C PHE A 79 9.84 -11.11 9.81
N ALA A 80 9.01 -10.67 10.74
CA ALA A 80 8.63 -11.43 11.92
C ALA A 80 7.58 -12.51 11.62
N GLY A 81 6.91 -12.46 10.45
CA GLY A 81 5.88 -13.41 10.04
C GLY A 81 4.54 -13.20 10.78
N THR A 82 4.37 -12.05 11.43
CA THR A 82 3.18 -11.74 12.24
C THR A 82 2.09 -11.05 11.44
N TYR A 83 2.45 -10.41 10.32
CA TYR A 83 1.54 -9.72 9.42
C TYR A 83 1.60 -10.31 8.01
N LYS A 84 0.44 -10.50 7.40
CA LYS A 84 0.30 -10.96 6.01
C LYS A 84 -0.89 -10.29 5.37
N GLU A 85 -0.70 -9.85 4.13
CA GLU A 85 -1.71 -9.18 3.32
C GLU A 85 -1.67 -9.70 1.88
N PHE A 86 -2.84 -9.79 1.25
CA PHE A 86 -2.98 -10.27 -0.12
C PHE A 86 -4.14 -9.53 -0.79
N ASP A 87 -3.82 -8.69 -1.76
CA ASP A 87 -4.71 -7.70 -2.35
C ASP A 87 -4.76 -7.83 -3.88
N PRO A 88 -5.69 -8.61 -4.44
CA PRO A 88 -5.96 -8.57 -5.86
C PRO A 88 -6.64 -7.25 -6.23
N TYR A 89 -6.29 -6.74 -7.43
CA TYR A 89 -6.86 -5.50 -7.94
C TYR A 89 -7.06 -5.53 -9.45
N ILE A 90 -7.95 -4.65 -9.91
CA ILE A 90 -8.13 -4.31 -11.31
C ILE A 90 -8.23 -2.78 -11.45
N SER A 91 -7.64 -2.24 -12.52
CA SER A 91 -7.74 -0.81 -12.81
C SER A 91 -7.83 -0.52 -14.31
N VAL A 92 -8.38 0.64 -14.62
CA VAL A 92 -8.39 1.21 -15.97
C VAL A 92 -7.96 2.67 -15.92
N THR A 93 -7.02 3.03 -16.80
CA THR A 93 -6.44 4.39 -16.85
C THR A 93 -6.63 5.00 -18.24
N PRO A 94 -7.83 5.53 -18.59
CA PRO A 94 -8.06 6.23 -19.84
C PRO A 94 -7.46 7.65 -19.78
N GLY A 95 -6.31 7.83 -20.43
CA GLY A 95 -5.57 9.09 -20.38
C GLY A 95 -4.98 9.35 -18.99
N GLN A 96 -5.45 10.40 -18.32
CA GLN A 96 -4.99 10.79 -16.98
C GLN A 96 -6.03 10.45 -15.88
N LEU A 97 -7.14 9.86 -16.24
CA LEU A 97 -8.14 9.40 -15.28
C LEU A 97 -7.82 7.95 -14.89
N LYS A 98 -7.93 7.62 -13.62
CA LYS A 98 -7.78 6.26 -13.10
C LYS A 98 -9.04 5.83 -12.37
N PHE A 99 -9.49 4.62 -12.64
CA PHE A 99 -10.55 3.94 -11.88
C PHE A 99 -10.05 2.56 -11.51
N GLY A 100 -10.40 2.08 -10.32
CA GLY A 100 -9.92 0.78 -9.85
C GLY A 100 -10.82 0.18 -8.79
N ILE A 101 -10.63 -1.11 -8.58
CA ILE A 101 -11.18 -1.87 -7.46
C ILE A 101 -10.04 -2.67 -6.87
N THR A 102 -9.89 -2.63 -5.56
CA THR A 102 -8.92 -3.42 -4.79
C THR A 102 -9.66 -4.19 -3.70
N ASP A 103 -9.33 -5.45 -3.55
CA ASP A 103 -9.81 -6.31 -2.47
C ASP A 103 -8.69 -6.49 -1.45
N TYR A 104 -8.73 -5.73 -0.37
CA TYR A 104 -7.78 -5.84 0.74
C TYR A 104 -8.10 -7.04 1.64
N ASN A 105 -7.11 -7.89 1.90
CA ASN A 105 -7.20 -8.92 2.92
C ASN A 105 -6.00 -8.85 3.89
N TRP A 106 -6.18 -8.11 4.97
CA TRP A 106 -5.12 -7.82 5.97
C TRP A 106 -4.88 -8.95 6.97
N ASN A 107 -5.63 -10.02 6.91
CA ASN A 107 -5.50 -11.21 7.75
C ASN A 107 -5.30 -12.49 6.92
N PHE A 108 -4.64 -12.36 5.76
CA PHE A 108 -4.40 -13.47 4.87
C PHE A 108 -3.79 -14.67 5.61
N GLY A 109 -4.41 -15.84 5.46
CA GLY A 109 -4.00 -17.08 6.10
C GLY A 109 -4.53 -17.30 7.53
N ARG A 110 -5.31 -16.35 8.10
CA ARG A 110 -5.94 -16.51 9.43
C ARG A 110 -7.42 -16.86 9.36
N ALA A 111 -8.09 -16.63 8.22
CA ALA A 111 -9.49 -16.92 7.98
C ALA A 111 -9.67 -17.60 6.63
N ASN A 112 -10.87 -18.16 6.38
CA ASN A 112 -11.19 -18.65 5.05
C ASN A 112 -11.19 -17.49 4.06
N TYR A 113 -10.22 -17.47 3.15
CA TYR A 113 -10.05 -16.41 2.15
C TYR A 113 -11.31 -16.23 1.27
N PHE A 114 -12.01 -17.31 0.93
CA PHE A 114 -13.21 -17.24 0.08
C PHE A 114 -14.51 -16.93 0.83
N ASN A 115 -14.43 -16.55 2.12
CA ASN A 115 -15.61 -16.09 2.84
C ASN A 115 -15.86 -14.60 2.57
N TYR A 116 -16.80 -14.29 1.69
CA TYR A 116 -17.27 -12.93 1.38
C TYR A 116 -18.58 -12.57 2.08
N THR A 117 -19.02 -13.35 3.06
CA THR A 117 -20.23 -13.02 3.85
C THR A 117 -19.99 -11.73 4.62
N ASN A 118 -20.77 -10.69 4.38
CA ASN A 118 -20.52 -9.32 4.84
C ASN A 118 -20.34 -9.16 6.36
N SER A 119 -20.94 -10.04 7.16
CA SER A 119 -20.80 -10.05 8.62
C SER A 119 -19.54 -10.76 9.14
N GLU A 120 -18.88 -11.58 8.30
CA GLU A 120 -17.82 -12.52 8.73
C GLU A 120 -16.53 -12.37 7.92
N THR A 121 -16.61 -11.67 6.79
CA THR A 121 -15.47 -11.53 5.89
C THR A 121 -14.32 -10.71 6.50
N GLY A 122 -13.08 -11.11 6.20
CA GLY A 122 -11.89 -10.30 6.45
C GLY A 122 -11.57 -9.31 5.31
N HIS A 123 -12.31 -9.40 4.20
CA HIS A 123 -12.10 -8.58 3.01
C HIS A 123 -12.62 -7.15 3.18
N ARG A 124 -11.96 -6.22 2.50
CA ARG A 124 -12.39 -4.83 2.32
C ARG A 124 -12.27 -4.46 0.85
N ILE A 125 -13.41 -4.32 0.19
CA ILE A 125 -13.44 -3.92 -1.22
C ILE A 125 -13.43 -2.40 -1.30
N GLU A 126 -12.42 -1.85 -1.98
CA GLU A 126 -12.27 -0.41 -2.19
C GLU A 126 -12.46 -0.05 -3.66
N GLY A 127 -13.28 0.97 -3.89
CA GLY A 127 -13.36 1.67 -5.17
C GLY A 127 -12.41 2.86 -5.19
N THR A 128 -11.67 3.02 -6.28
CA THR A 128 -10.75 4.14 -6.51
C THR A 128 -11.19 4.93 -7.74
N ALA A 129 -11.17 6.26 -7.64
CA ALA A 129 -11.25 7.19 -8.77
C ALA A 129 -10.18 8.26 -8.62
N GLY A 130 -9.54 8.70 -9.72
CA GLY A 130 -8.48 9.67 -9.59
C GLY A 130 -8.05 10.32 -10.92
N PHE A 131 -7.22 11.33 -10.76
CA PHE A 131 -6.47 12.00 -11.80
C PHE A 131 -4.99 11.85 -11.50
N THR A 132 -4.23 11.32 -12.44
CA THR A 132 -2.83 10.88 -12.20
C THR A 132 -1.80 11.99 -12.44
N GLY A 133 -2.25 13.16 -12.92
CA GLY A 133 -1.33 14.22 -13.33
C GLY A 133 -0.66 13.97 -14.69
N SER A 134 0.24 14.86 -15.07
CA SER A 134 1.05 14.77 -16.28
C SER A 134 2.42 15.42 -16.08
N LYS A 135 3.33 15.30 -17.04
CA LYS A 135 4.64 15.99 -16.99
C LYS A 135 4.49 17.51 -16.90
N SER A 136 3.52 18.08 -17.60
CA SER A 136 3.23 19.53 -17.58
C SER A 136 2.41 19.97 -16.39
N PHE A 137 1.64 19.05 -15.77
CA PHE A 137 0.84 19.30 -14.58
C PHE A 137 1.02 18.13 -13.61
N PRO A 138 2.09 18.14 -12.80
CA PRO A 138 2.52 17.02 -11.97
C PRO A 138 1.73 16.91 -10.64
N VAL A 139 0.45 17.29 -10.67
CA VAL A 139 -0.47 17.20 -9.53
C VAL A 139 -1.44 16.06 -9.76
N SER A 140 -1.65 15.22 -8.76
CA SER A 140 -2.63 14.13 -8.78
C SER A 140 -3.66 14.30 -7.67
N ILE A 141 -4.81 13.67 -7.85
CA ILE A 141 -5.81 13.49 -6.81
C ILE A 141 -6.36 12.07 -6.92
N THR A 142 -6.50 11.39 -5.79
CA THR A 142 -7.17 10.10 -5.71
C THR A 142 -8.27 10.15 -4.65
N TRP A 143 -9.39 9.51 -4.96
CA TRP A 143 -10.51 9.26 -4.07
C TRP A 143 -10.67 7.76 -3.92
N ASN A 144 -10.59 7.27 -2.70
CA ASN A 144 -10.67 5.85 -2.36
C ASN A 144 -11.77 5.66 -1.32
N THR A 145 -12.68 4.71 -1.55
CA THR A 145 -13.79 4.44 -0.61
C THR A 145 -13.98 2.95 -0.44
N MET A 146 -14.00 2.47 0.80
CA MET A 146 -14.36 1.10 1.15
C MET A 146 -15.85 0.90 0.92
N VAL A 147 -16.22 0.10 -0.08
CA VAL A 147 -17.62 -0.05 -0.51
C VAL A 147 -18.27 -1.34 0.02
N TYR A 148 -17.48 -2.31 0.46
CA TYR A 148 -17.97 -3.58 0.97
C TYR A 148 -16.99 -4.22 1.96
N GLY A 149 -17.48 -5.12 2.81
CA GLY A 149 -16.69 -6.00 3.66
C GLY A 149 -16.51 -5.47 5.09
N TYR A 150 -15.34 -5.76 5.67
CA TYR A 150 -15.04 -5.47 7.08
C TYR A 150 -14.63 -4.00 7.29
N ASP A 151 -15.49 -3.09 6.83
CA ASP A 151 -15.39 -1.65 7.05
C ASP A 151 -16.70 -1.19 7.70
N LYS A 152 -16.80 -1.40 9.03
CA LYS A 152 -18.03 -1.18 9.79
C LYS A 152 -17.97 0.12 10.59
N ARG A 153 -19.14 0.70 10.83
CA ARG A 153 -19.26 1.87 11.67
C ARG A 153 -18.94 1.53 13.13
N ALA A 154 -18.30 2.46 13.83
CA ALA A 154 -17.99 2.28 15.25
C ALA A 154 -19.24 2.29 16.15
N ASP A 155 -20.31 3.00 15.73
CA ASP A 155 -21.59 3.11 16.43
C ASP A 155 -22.59 2.00 16.07
N ASP A 156 -22.37 1.30 14.95
CA ASP A 156 -23.23 0.22 14.46
C ASP A 156 -22.44 -0.74 13.57
N SER A 157 -22.02 -1.86 14.14
CA SER A 157 -21.21 -2.88 13.45
C SER A 157 -21.94 -3.62 12.31
N THR A 158 -23.24 -3.42 12.14
CA THR A 158 -24.02 -3.99 11.04
C THR A 158 -23.97 -3.12 9.78
N ARG A 159 -23.64 -1.83 9.94
CA ARG A 159 -23.62 -0.84 8.87
C ARG A 159 -22.22 -0.60 8.31
N GLN A 160 -22.14 -0.46 6.98
CA GLN A 160 -20.93 -0.07 6.28
C GLN A 160 -20.53 1.37 6.66
N ALA A 161 -19.23 1.57 6.94
CA ALA A 161 -18.70 2.89 7.29
C ALA A 161 -18.44 3.76 6.05
N TYR A 162 -18.18 3.14 4.90
CA TYR A 162 -17.73 3.81 3.67
C TYR A 162 -16.50 4.68 3.93
N SER A 163 -15.54 4.10 4.67
CA SER A 163 -14.29 4.77 4.99
C SER A 163 -13.62 5.30 3.74
N THR A 164 -13.43 6.62 3.69
CA THR A 164 -12.94 7.31 2.51
C THR A 164 -11.61 8.00 2.80
N TYR A 165 -10.69 7.85 1.87
CA TYR A 165 -9.40 8.52 1.88
C TYR A 165 -9.20 9.28 0.57
N ILE A 166 -8.85 10.55 0.68
CA ILE A 166 -8.54 11.42 -0.46
C ILE A 166 -7.10 11.86 -0.33
N GLU A 167 -6.33 11.75 -1.41
CA GLU A 167 -4.95 12.19 -1.44
C GLU A 167 -4.71 13.14 -2.60
N LEU A 168 -4.08 14.27 -2.29
CA LEU A 168 -3.45 15.16 -3.24
C LEU A 168 -1.98 14.78 -3.32
N GLY A 169 -1.46 14.62 -4.53
CA GLY A 169 -0.08 14.29 -4.80
C GLY A 169 0.59 15.31 -5.70
N TYR A 170 1.90 15.46 -5.53
CA TYR A 170 2.76 16.20 -6.45
C TYR A 170 4.02 15.37 -6.68
N SER A 171 4.41 15.15 -7.94
CA SER A 171 5.61 14.36 -8.26
C SER A 171 6.41 15.02 -9.38
N LYS A 172 7.68 15.38 -9.08
CA LYS A 172 8.59 15.93 -10.06
C LYS A 172 10.02 15.42 -9.86
N GLY A 173 10.54 14.75 -10.88
CA GLY A 173 11.87 14.13 -10.80
C GLY A 173 11.94 13.05 -9.73
N ALA A 174 12.89 13.19 -8.82
CA ALA A 174 13.10 12.24 -7.71
C ALA A 174 12.20 12.50 -6.49
N THR A 175 11.43 13.59 -6.48
CA THR A 175 10.67 14.05 -5.31
C THR A 175 9.18 13.84 -5.53
N SER A 176 8.51 13.33 -4.50
CA SER A 176 7.04 13.29 -4.42
C SER A 176 6.60 13.88 -3.09
N LEU A 177 5.48 14.61 -3.12
CA LEU A 177 4.80 15.14 -1.93
C LEU A 177 3.37 14.62 -1.94
N PHE A 178 2.80 14.44 -0.76
CA PHE A 178 1.42 13.99 -0.62
C PHE A 178 0.74 14.64 0.59
N PHE A 179 -0.58 14.81 0.45
CA PHE A 179 -1.47 15.30 1.48
C PHE A 179 -2.75 14.49 1.46
N GLY A 180 -2.93 13.66 2.47
CA GLY A 180 -4.04 12.73 2.59
C GLY A 180 -4.96 13.06 3.76
N PHE A 181 -6.27 12.99 3.51
CA PHE A 181 -7.28 13.24 4.52
C PHE A 181 -8.49 12.33 4.34
N THR A 182 -9.27 12.18 5.40
CA THR A 182 -10.58 11.53 5.39
C THR A 182 -11.68 12.57 5.62
N PRO A 183 -12.74 12.59 4.78
CA PRO A 183 -13.81 13.61 4.87
C PRO A 183 -14.82 13.33 6.01
N TRP A 184 -14.79 12.12 6.59
CA TRP A 184 -15.64 11.72 7.72
C TRP A 184 -14.98 10.62 8.55
N SER A 185 -15.56 10.31 9.71
CA SER A 185 -15.10 9.24 10.59
C SER A 185 -15.22 7.87 9.91
N GLY A 186 -14.16 7.08 10.01
CA GLY A 186 -14.04 5.75 9.45
C GLY A 186 -12.72 5.11 9.83
N LEU A 187 -12.29 4.13 9.06
CA LEU A 187 -11.10 3.34 9.28
C LEU A 187 -9.83 4.19 9.56
N TYR A 188 -9.66 5.30 8.81
CA TYR A 188 -8.42 6.07 8.79
C TYR A 188 -8.23 7.04 9.96
N ASN A 189 -9.30 7.40 10.69
CA ASN A 189 -9.24 8.31 11.83
C ASN A 189 -9.84 7.73 13.10
N ASN A 190 -10.31 6.47 13.06
CA ASN A 190 -10.82 5.73 14.22
C ASN A 190 -9.85 4.64 14.71
N TYR A 191 -8.65 4.53 14.17
CA TYR A 191 -7.65 3.58 14.64
C TYR A 191 -7.26 3.89 16.09
N GLY A 192 -7.67 3.01 17.00
CA GLY A 192 -7.40 3.15 18.42
C GLY A 192 -8.37 4.04 19.17
N VAL A 193 -9.51 4.39 18.58
CA VAL A 193 -10.62 5.01 19.31
C VAL A 193 -11.14 3.99 20.31
N THR A 194 -10.78 4.19 21.57
CA THR A 194 -11.43 3.53 22.69
C THR A 194 -12.80 4.18 22.89
N ALA A 195 -13.72 3.50 23.59
CA ALA A 195 -15.05 4.04 23.95
C ALA A 195 -15.01 5.42 24.67
N PHE A 196 -13.83 5.87 25.04
CA PHE A 196 -13.56 7.13 25.73
C PHE A 196 -13.03 8.26 24.83
N ASP A 197 -12.80 8.02 23.50
CA ASP A 197 -12.38 9.11 22.62
C ASP A 197 -13.59 10.01 22.34
N PRO A 198 -13.55 11.32 22.71
CA PRO A 198 -14.67 12.24 22.49
C PRO A 198 -14.97 12.49 21.01
N ARG A 199 -14.10 12.03 20.11
CA ARG A 199 -14.27 12.07 18.64
C ARG A 199 -14.99 10.85 18.09
N ALA A 200 -15.18 9.77 18.92
CA ALA A 200 -15.86 8.56 18.51
C ALA A 200 -17.26 8.89 17.96
N GLY A 201 -17.56 8.42 16.77
CA GLY A 201 -18.85 8.63 16.10
C GLY A 201 -19.08 10.02 15.52
N LYS A 202 -18.17 11.00 15.66
CA LYS A 202 -18.29 12.31 15.03
C LYS A 202 -17.82 12.24 13.57
N LYS A 203 -18.62 12.77 12.66
CA LYS A 203 -18.25 12.99 11.25
C LYS A 203 -17.30 14.18 11.19
N THR A 204 -16.00 13.92 11.23
CA THR A 204 -14.99 14.99 11.20
C THR A 204 -14.01 14.74 10.06
N ILE A 205 -13.70 15.81 9.32
CA ILE A 205 -12.58 15.81 8.39
C ILE A 205 -11.30 15.69 9.23
N SER A 206 -10.41 14.77 8.84
CA SER A 206 -9.15 14.55 9.53
C SER A 206 -8.01 14.40 8.52
N VAL A 207 -6.94 15.15 8.73
CA VAL A 207 -5.69 14.99 7.98
C VAL A 207 -4.93 13.82 8.59
N VAL A 208 -4.71 12.78 7.80
CA VAL A 208 -4.14 11.51 8.30
C VAL A 208 -2.80 11.14 7.68
N ASN A 209 -2.40 11.80 6.58
CA ASN A 209 -1.19 11.41 5.85
C ASN A 209 -0.58 12.63 5.14
N VAL A 210 0.47 13.19 5.69
CA VAL A 210 1.19 14.31 5.07
C VAL A 210 2.66 13.94 4.98
N GLY A 211 3.26 14.18 3.84
CA GLY A 211 4.68 13.87 3.74
C GLY A 211 5.26 14.02 2.36
N GLY A 212 6.42 13.42 2.21
CA GLY A 212 7.12 13.40 0.95
C GLY A 212 8.15 12.30 0.87
N SER A 213 8.53 11.94 -0.34
CA SER A 213 9.57 10.96 -0.59
C SER A 213 10.61 11.49 -1.57
N PHE A 214 11.81 10.96 -1.42
CA PHE A 214 12.91 11.16 -2.33
C PHE A 214 13.45 9.79 -2.77
N THR A 215 13.62 9.61 -4.08
CA THR A 215 14.13 8.36 -4.65
C THR A 215 15.46 8.63 -5.34
N LYS A 216 16.49 7.87 -4.96
CA LYS A 216 17.81 7.89 -5.59
C LYS A 216 18.13 6.51 -6.14
N SER A 217 18.47 6.45 -7.42
CA SER A 217 18.96 5.21 -8.04
C SER A 217 20.43 5.01 -7.69
N LEU A 218 20.75 3.91 -7.03
CA LEU A 218 22.12 3.50 -6.73
C LEU A 218 22.60 2.56 -7.84
N LYS A 219 23.59 2.99 -8.61
CA LYS A 219 24.21 2.15 -9.63
C LYS A 219 25.04 1.06 -8.92
N ILE A 220 24.66 -0.19 -9.08
CA ILE A 220 25.36 -1.35 -8.50
C ILE A 220 26.31 -1.95 -9.54
N THR A 221 25.85 -2.08 -10.79
CA THR A 221 26.66 -2.48 -11.93
C THR A 221 26.33 -1.60 -13.13
N GLU A 222 27.02 -1.78 -14.28
CA GLU A 222 26.68 -1.09 -15.54
C GLU A 222 25.24 -1.40 -16.01
N ALA A 223 24.76 -2.62 -15.75
CA ALA A 223 23.45 -3.09 -16.17
C ALA A 223 22.37 -3.05 -15.06
N PHE A 224 22.74 -2.74 -13.82
CA PHE A 224 21.81 -2.81 -12.71
C PHE A 224 21.93 -1.61 -11.75
N SER A 225 20.80 -0.98 -11.49
CA SER A 225 20.65 0.09 -10.50
C SER A 225 19.52 -0.23 -9.54
N LEU A 226 19.72 0.04 -8.25
CA LEU A 226 18.79 -0.20 -7.17
C LEU A 226 18.13 1.12 -6.75
N PRO A 227 16.81 1.31 -6.95
CA PRO A 227 16.09 2.47 -6.44
C PRO A 227 16.01 2.43 -4.90
N LEU A 228 16.59 3.43 -4.26
CA LEU A 228 16.48 3.67 -2.82
C LEU A 228 15.51 4.82 -2.61
N LYS A 229 14.41 4.56 -1.90
CA LYS A 229 13.39 5.53 -1.55
C LYS A 229 13.42 5.85 -0.06
N THR A 230 13.42 7.13 0.28
CA THR A 230 13.25 7.61 1.65
C THR A 230 11.96 8.39 1.72
N THR A 231 11.10 8.09 2.70
CA THR A 231 9.79 8.73 2.86
C THR A 231 9.62 9.23 4.29
N LEU A 232 9.31 10.50 4.45
CA LEU A 232 8.83 11.08 5.69
C LEU A 232 7.31 11.16 5.64
N ILE A 233 6.66 10.62 6.67
CA ILE A 233 5.19 10.57 6.80
C ILE A 233 4.82 11.16 8.15
N ILE A 234 3.84 12.04 8.16
CA ILE A 234 3.24 12.64 9.36
C ILE A 234 1.75 12.35 9.35
N ASN A 235 1.24 11.77 10.45
CA ASN A 235 -0.19 11.62 10.67
C ASN A 235 -0.65 12.56 11.80
N PRO A 236 -1.16 13.77 11.49
CA PRO A 236 -1.59 14.73 12.50
C PRO A 236 -2.77 14.26 13.35
N SER A 237 -3.51 13.26 12.87
CA SER A 237 -4.70 12.71 13.54
C SER A 237 -4.44 11.36 14.20
N ALA A 238 -3.16 10.94 14.32
CA ALA A 238 -2.82 9.70 15.00
C ALA A 238 -3.32 9.68 16.45
N SER A 239 -3.71 8.52 16.94
CA SER A 239 -4.13 8.35 18.33
C SER A 239 -2.93 8.42 19.27
N TYR A 240 -3.08 9.10 20.40
CA TYR A 240 -2.07 9.17 21.47
C TYR A 240 -1.61 7.79 21.96
N SER A 241 -2.46 6.78 21.88
CA SER A 241 -2.14 5.43 22.35
C SER A 241 -1.13 4.68 21.50
N ARG A 242 -0.83 5.16 20.27
CA ARG A 242 0.09 4.47 19.33
C ARG A 242 1.43 5.16 19.12
N ASN A 243 1.62 6.40 19.54
CA ASN A 243 2.80 7.21 19.23
C ASN A 243 3.15 7.24 17.72
N ASP A 244 2.14 7.26 16.88
CA ASP A 244 2.23 6.95 15.45
C ASP A 244 2.15 8.23 14.59
N TYR A 245 2.74 9.33 15.09
CA TYR A 245 2.63 10.65 14.47
C TYR A 245 3.61 10.88 13.31
N VAL A 246 4.80 10.31 13.41
CA VAL A 246 5.89 10.55 12.45
C VAL A 246 6.58 9.24 12.13
N HIS A 247 6.72 8.95 10.84
CA HIS A 247 7.44 7.80 10.32
C HIS A 247 8.51 8.23 9.35
N LEU A 248 9.69 7.66 9.49
CA LEU A 248 10.75 7.71 8.48
C LEU A 248 10.93 6.31 7.91
N VAL A 249 10.60 6.14 6.64
CA VAL A 249 10.61 4.84 5.96
C VAL A 249 11.67 4.83 4.87
N PHE A 250 12.48 3.77 4.87
CA PHE A 250 13.44 3.47 3.82
C PHE A 250 12.94 2.27 3.03
N GLY A 251 13.04 2.34 1.72
CA GLY A 251 12.60 1.27 0.83
C GLY A 251 13.57 1.08 -0.34
N ILE A 252 13.67 -0.16 -0.80
CA ILE A 252 14.36 -0.55 -2.02
C ILE A 252 13.40 -1.35 -2.88
N THR A 253 13.47 -1.14 -4.21
CA THR A 253 12.63 -1.83 -5.19
C THR A 253 13.49 -2.70 -6.12
N PHE A 254 13.02 -3.91 -6.37
CA PHE A 254 13.64 -4.87 -7.29
C PHE A 254 12.75 -5.11 -8.52
#